data_e265eaf187eea923822a5e8fa6b58ba2
#
_entry.id   e265eaf187eea923822a5e8fa6b58ba2
#
_cell.length_a   1.000
_cell.length_b   1.000
_cell.length_c   1.000
_cell.angle_alpha   90.00
_cell.angle_beta   90.00
_cell.angle_gamma   90.00
#
_symmetry.space_group_name_H-M   'P 1'
#
loop_
_entity.id
_entity.type
_entity.pdbx_description
1 polymer ?
#
loop_
_entity_poly.entity_id
_entity_poly.type
_entity_poly.pdbx_seq_one_letter_code
_entity_poly.pdbx_strand_id
1 'polypeptide(L)'
;MSGEPSAIGDAQLYALAETVGRELRAAGWRIVTAESCTAGWIVKALTDVPGSSRWVDSGYVTYSNTAKMRDLDVSARTLDEHGAVSEATVLEMANGALQATGVEAAVAVSGIAGPDGGTADKPVGTVWFGWAWPDRSVT
;
A
#
# COMPACT_ATOMS: atom_id res chain seq x y z
N MET A 1 -13.35 -27.98 9.62
CA MET A 1 -12.73 -27.78 8.29
C MET A 1 -12.21 -26.36 8.22
N SER A 2 -10.92 -26.23 8.27
CA SER A 2 -10.26 -24.96 8.00
C SER A 2 -10.27 -24.74 6.49
N GLY A 3 -11.30 -24.09 5.97
CA GLY A 3 -11.25 -23.60 4.61
C GLY A 3 -10.22 -22.48 4.55
N GLU A 4 -9.12 -22.68 3.84
CA GLU A 4 -8.29 -21.54 3.45
C GLU A 4 -9.21 -20.54 2.71
N PRO A 5 -9.11 -19.23 2.99
CA PRO A 5 -9.89 -18.28 2.22
C PRO A 5 -9.51 -18.44 0.75
N SER A 6 -10.49 -18.72 -0.09
CA SER A 6 -10.26 -18.82 -1.53
C SER A 6 -9.65 -17.51 -2.03
N ALA A 7 -8.60 -17.61 -2.83
CA ALA A 7 -7.98 -16.44 -3.45
C ALA A 7 -9.05 -15.63 -4.21
N ILE A 8 -9.02 -14.32 -4.07
CA ILE A 8 -9.90 -13.42 -4.84
C ILE A 8 -9.54 -13.55 -6.32
N GLY A 9 -10.51 -13.84 -7.16
CA GLY A 9 -10.33 -13.90 -8.60
C GLY A 9 -10.23 -12.50 -9.23
N ASP A 10 -9.78 -12.43 -10.47
CA ASP A 10 -9.59 -11.17 -11.20
C ASP A 10 -10.87 -10.35 -11.32
N ALA A 11 -12.03 -11.01 -11.53
CA ALA A 11 -13.31 -10.32 -11.61
C ALA A 11 -13.71 -9.66 -10.27
N GLN A 12 -13.41 -10.30 -9.16
CA GLN A 12 -13.66 -9.74 -7.83
C GLN A 12 -12.72 -8.57 -7.53
N LEU A 13 -11.45 -8.69 -7.89
CA LEU A 13 -10.47 -7.62 -7.74
C LEU A 13 -10.88 -6.39 -8.55
N TYR A 14 -11.32 -6.61 -9.78
CA TYR A 14 -11.82 -5.53 -10.65
C TYR A 14 -13.04 -4.84 -10.04
N ALA A 15 -14.01 -5.60 -9.52
CA ALA A 15 -15.19 -5.05 -8.88
C ALA A 15 -14.84 -4.21 -7.64
N LEU A 16 -13.86 -4.65 -6.85
CA LEU A 16 -13.34 -3.87 -5.71
C LEU A 16 -12.68 -2.58 -6.18
N ALA A 17 -11.88 -2.64 -7.21
CA ALA A 17 -11.22 -1.45 -7.79
C ALA A 17 -12.24 -0.43 -8.31
N GLU A 18 -13.32 -0.91 -8.96
CA GLU A 18 -14.44 -0.05 -9.38
C GLU A 18 -15.12 0.63 -8.18
N THR A 19 -15.34 -0.10 -7.10
CA THR A 19 -15.94 0.44 -5.87
C THR A 19 -15.07 1.53 -5.27
N VAL A 20 -13.77 1.28 -5.13
CA VAL A 20 -12.81 2.27 -4.63
C VAL A 20 -12.83 3.53 -5.51
N GLY A 21 -12.83 3.36 -6.83
CA GLY A 21 -12.88 4.48 -7.77
C GLY A 21 -14.14 5.33 -7.62
N ARG A 22 -15.30 4.69 -7.47
CA ARG A 22 -16.56 5.42 -7.23
C ARG A 22 -16.53 6.22 -5.93
N GLU A 23 -16.01 5.64 -4.85
CA GLU A 23 -15.92 6.31 -3.56
C GLU A 23 -14.95 7.49 -3.60
N LEU A 24 -13.78 7.31 -4.18
CA LEU A 24 -12.81 8.39 -4.34
C LEU A 24 -13.37 9.53 -5.19
N ARG A 25 -14.01 9.19 -6.30
CA ARG A 25 -14.62 10.18 -7.19
C ARG A 25 -15.74 10.95 -6.50
N ALA A 26 -16.59 10.26 -5.75
CA ALA A 26 -17.69 10.88 -5.00
C ALA A 26 -17.16 11.85 -3.94
N ALA A 27 -16.04 11.53 -3.30
CA ALA A 27 -15.38 12.39 -2.33
C ALA A 27 -14.57 13.53 -2.98
N GLY A 28 -14.32 13.47 -4.28
CA GLY A 28 -13.40 14.39 -4.96
C GLY A 28 -11.93 14.18 -4.59
N TRP A 29 -11.58 12.95 -4.23
CA TRP A 29 -10.25 12.57 -3.76
C TRP A 29 -9.45 11.85 -4.82
N ARG A 30 -8.14 12.04 -4.75
CA ARG A 30 -7.16 11.27 -5.53
C ARG A 30 -6.30 10.43 -4.59
N ILE A 31 -5.84 9.29 -5.08
CA ILE A 31 -5.06 8.32 -4.31
C ILE A 31 -3.66 8.16 -4.88
N VAL A 32 -2.70 7.95 -3.99
CA VAL A 32 -1.35 7.49 -4.28
C VAL A 32 -1.11 6.16 -3.56
N THR A 33 -0.39 5.24 -4.20
CA THR A 33 0.02 3.98 -3.56
C THR A 33 1.50 4.00 -3.22
N ALA A 34 1.86 3.31 -2.14
CA ALA A 34 3.24 3.10 -1.72
C ALA A 34 3.42 1.60 -1.46
N GLU A 35 4.01 0.91 -2.42
CA GLU A 35 4.00 -0.54 -2.47
C GLU A 35 5.40 -1.14 -2.33
N SER A 36 5.52 -2.19 -1.54
CA SER A 36 6.73 -2.99 -1.41
C SER A 36 6.50 -4.39 -1.99
N CYS A 37 5.98 -5.33 -1.21
CA CYS A 37 5.80 -6.72 -1.66
C CYS A 37 4.85 -6.90 -2.84
N THR A 38 3.93 -6.01 -3.04
CA THR A 38 2.95 -6.05 -4.16
C THR A 38 3.51 -5.49 -5.46
N ALA A 39 4.64 -4.80 -5.42
CA ALA A 39 5.41 -4.34 -6.58
C ALA A 39 4.59 -3.56 -7.63
N GLY A 40 3.62 -2.76 -7.19
CA GLY A 40 2.77 -1.97 -8.08
C GLY A 40 1.43 -2.61 -8.41
N TRP A 41 1.11 -3.75 -7.85
CA TRP A 41 -0.15 -4.44 -8.17
C TRP A 41 -1.39 -3.66 -7.72
N ILE A 42 -1.32 -2.95 -6.60
CA ILE A 42 -2.46 -2.15 -6.13
C ILE A 42 -2.78 -1.05 -7.16
N VAL A 43 -1.80 -0.26 -7.53
CA VAL A 43 -2.01 0.81 -8.52
C VAL A 43 -2.39 0.25 -9.88
N LYS A 44 -1.85 -0.90 -10.27
CA LYS A 44 -2.24 -1.61 -11.49
C LYS A 44 -3.74 -1.97 -11.46
N ALA A 45 -4.21 -2.58 -10.37
CA ALA A 45 -5.61 -2.94 -10.21
C ALA A 45 -6.54 -1.72 -10.26
N LEU A 46 -6.14 -0.62 -9.62
CA LEU A 46 -6.92 0.62 -9.65
C LEU A 46 -7.00 1.23 -11.05
N THR A 47 -5.90 1.17 -11.79
CA THR A 47 -5.83 1.77 -13.14
C THR A 47 -6.45 0.90 -14.23
N ASP A 48 -6.77 -0.36 -13.95
CA ASP A 48 -7.53 -1.22 -14.88
C ASP A 48 -8.95 -0.70 -15.13
N VAL A 49 -9.47 0.09 -14.21
CA VAL A 49 -10.82 0.64 -14.32
C VAL A 49 -10.82 1.86 -15.25
N PRO A 50 -11.67 1.88 -16.29
CA PRO A 50 -11.76 3.04 -17.18
C PRO A 50 -12.10 4.33 -16.42
N GLY A 51 -11.41 5.40 -16.77
CA GLY A 51 -11.57 6.71 -16.13
C GLY A 51 -10.75 6.89 -14.87
N SER A 52 -9.92 5.92 -14.50
CA SER A 52 -9.11 5.93 -13.27
C SER A 52 -8.17 7.13 -13.13
N SER A 53 -7.81 7.79 -14.23
CA SER A 53 -7.00 9.01 -14.19
C SER A 53 -7.63 10.15 -13.37
N ARG A 54 -8.93 10.05 -13.09
CA ARG A 54 -9.65 11.04 -12.29
C ARG A 54 -9.39 10.88 -10.80
N TRP A 55 -9.05 9.67 -10.33
CA TRP A 55 -8.85 9.38 -8.92
C TRP A 55 -7.50 8.73 -8.60
N VAL A 56 -6.75 8.26 -9.56
CA VAL A 56 -5.39 7.76 -9.35
C VAL A 56 -4.39 8.82 -9.76
N ASP A 57 -3.51 9.19 -8.84
CA ASP A 57 -2.42 10.12 -9.12
C ASP A 57 -1.17 9.36 -9.55
N SER A 58 -0.65 8.52 -8.67
CA SER A 58 0.63 7.85 -8.88
C SER A 58 0.78 6.64 -7.96
N GLY A 59 1.82 5.85 -8.21
CA GLY A 59 2.23 4.76 -7.35
C GLY A 59 3.74 4.75 -7.18
N TYR A 60 4.18 4.55 -5.95
CA TYR A 60 5.58 4.33 -5.61
C TYR A 60 5.82 2.85 -5.39
N VAL A 61 6.78 2.29 -6.08
CA VAL A 61 7.26 0.93 -5.84
C VAL A 61 8.60 1.03 -5.14
N THR A 62 8.57 0.97 -3.81
CA THR A 62 9.76 1.11 -2.96
C THR A 62 10.09 -0.24 -2.35
N TYR A 63 10.61 -1.13 -3.17
CA TYR A 63 10.87 -2.51 -2.79
C TYR A 63 12.00 -2.63 -1.76
N SER A 64 13.09 -1.86 -1.94
CA SER A 64 14.22 -1.84 -1.02
C SER A 64 14.03 -0.86 0.13
N ASN A 65 14.78 -1.06 1.22
CA ASN A 65 14.82 -0.09 2.31
C ASN A 65 15.40 1.24 1.87
N THR A 66 16.40 1.22 1.01
CA THR A 66 16.98 2.44 0.42
C THR A 66 15.93 3.25 -0.34
N ALA A 67 15.11 2.58 -1.15
CA ALA A 67 14.03 3.26 -1.87
C ALA A 67 12.97 3.84 -0.94
N LYS A 68 12.61 3.13 0.14
CA LYS A 68 11.67 3.63 1.14
C LYS A 68 12.17 4.93 1.77
N MET A 69 13.46 4.98 2.11
CA MET A 69 14.08 6.20 2.67
C MET A 69 14.16 7.32 1.65
N ARG A 70 14.64 7.01 0.46
CA ARG A 70 14.88 8.00 -0.60
C ARG A 70 13.59 8.63 -1.12
N ASP A 71 12.59 7.81 -1.43
CA ASP A 71 11.40 8.24 -2.16
C ASP A 71 10.22 8.61 -1.24
N LEU A 72 10.15 8.00 -0.06
CA LEU A 72 9.03 8.17 0.87
C LEU A 72 9.45 8.74 2.23
N ASP A 73 10.70 9.09 2.39
CA ASP A 73 11.24 9.66 3.62
C ASP A 73 11.03 8.77 4.87
N VAL A 74 11.03 7.46 4.67
CA VAL A 74 11.01 6.52 5.78
C VAL A 74 12.32 6.63 6.54
N SER A 75 12.26 6.74 7.87
CA SER A 75 13.46 6.95 8.65
C SER A 75 14.28 5.66 8.78
N ALA A 76 15.61 5.80 8.71
CA ALA A 76 16.54 4.69 8.96
C ALA A 76 16.30 4.07 10.33
N ARG A 77 16.01 4.88 11.33
CA ARG A 77 15.72 4.43 12.69
C ARG A 77 14.47 3.52 12.73
N THR A 78 13.41 3.90 12.08
CA THR A 78 12.18 3.07 11.99
C THR A 78 12.49 1.71 11.37
N LEU A 79 13.26 1.69 10.29
CA LEU A 79 13.65 0.44 9.63
C LEU A 79 14.54 -0.42 10.52
N ASP A 80 15.46 0.19 11.27
CA ASP A 80 16.35 -0.52 12.19
C ASP A 80 15.59 -1.09 13.40
N GLU A 81 14.69 -0.31 13.98
CA GLU A 81 13.97 -0.70 15.20
C GLU A 81 12.80 -1.64 14.93
N HIS A 82 12.09 -1.46 13.83
CA HIS A 82 10.83 -2.18 13.53
C HIS A 82 10.89 -3.06 12.29
N GLY A 83 11.85 -2.83 11.41
CA GLY A 83 11.96 -3.53 10.13
C GLY A 83 11.00 -2.98 9.07
N ALA A 84 11.16 -3.46 7.84
CA ALA A 84 10.34 -3.02 6.72
C ALA A 84 8.87 -3.47 6.84
N VAL A 85 8.63 -4.63 7.43
CA VAL A 85 7.29 -5.19 7.61
C VAL A 85 6.82 -4.88 9.02
N SER A 86 6.25 -3.69 9.19
CA SER A 86 5.81 -3.20 10.49
C SER A 86 4.78 -2.07 10.32
N GLU A 87 3.99 -1.89 11.37
CA GLU A 87 3.05 -0.78 11.48
C GLU A 87 3.75 0.57 11.27
N ALA A 88 4.86 0.79 11.98
CA ALA A 88 5.60 2.04 11.91
C ALA A 88 6.07 2.35 10.49
N THR A 89 6.59 1.36 9.77
CA THR A 89 7.09 1.55 8.40
C THR A 89 5.96 1.86 7.43
N VAL A 90 4.84 1.14 7.46
CA VAL A 90 3.74 1.43 6.52
C VAL A 90 3.07 2.78 6.79
N LEU A 91 3.03 3.23 8.05
CA LEU A 91 2.55 4.58 8.37
C LEU A 91 3.47 5.64 7.77
N GLU A 92 4.77 5.49 7.91
CA GLU A 92 5.72 6.43 7.32
C GLU A 92 5.69 6.39 5.79
N MET A 93 5.53 5.20 5.20
CA MET A 93 5.37 5.06 3.74
C MET A 93 4.12 5.79 3.24
N ALA A 94 2.99 5.59 3.88
CA ALA A 94 1.73 6.23 3.49
C ALA A 94 1.79 7.74 3.65
N ASN A 95 2.28 8.23 4.79
CA ASN A 95 2.44 9.66 5.03
C ASN A 95 3.46 10.30 4.08
N GLY A 96 4.56 9.62 3.79
CA GLY A 96 5.57 10.07 2.84
C GLY A 96 5.02 10.22 1.43
N ALA A 97 4.23 9.25 0.97
CA ALA A 97 3.58 9.31 -0.33
C ALA A 97 2.56 10.45 -0.40
N LEU A 98 1.81 10.66 0.67
CA LEU A 98 0.84 11.75 0.76
C LEU A 98 1.54 13.10 0.66
N GLN A 99 2.63 13.30 1.39
CA GLN A 99 3.41 14.53 1.36
C GLN A 99 4.07 14.78 0.01
N ALA A 100 4.59 13.72 -0.62
CA ALA A 100 5.26 13.84 -1.92
C ALA A 100 4.31 14.26 -3.04
N THR A 101 3.04 13.90 -2.95
CA THR A 101 2.05 14.13 -4.02
C THR A 101 1.05 15.24 -3.71
N GLY A 102 0.77 15.50 -2.43
CA GLY A 102 -0.26 16.46 -2.03
C GLY A 102 -1.70 16.01 -2.31
N VAL A 103 -1.91 14.72 -2.61
CA VAL A 103 -3.27 14.18 -2.82
C VAL A 103 -3.96 13.89 -1.48
N GLU A 104 -5.22 13.46 -1.54
CA GLU A 104 -6.05 13.33 -0.35
C GLU A 104 -5.95 11.97 0.33
N ALA A 105 -5.54 10.94 -0.39
CA ALA A 105 -5.46 9.59 0.17
C ALA A 105 -4.20 8.86 -0.26
N ALA A 106 -3.64 8.08 0.65
CA ALA A 106 -2.53 7.17 0.38
C ALA A 106 -2.81 5.80 0.99
N VAL A 107 -2.38 4.75 0.29
CA VAL A 107 -2.32 3.40 0.84
C VAL A 107 -0.90 2.87 0.70
N ALA A 108 -0.39 2.28 1.77
CA ALA A 108 0.92 1.63 1.78
C ALA A 108 0.80 0.16 2.13
N VAL A 109 1.71 -0.65 1.59
CA VAL A 109 1.77 -2.08 1.89
C VAL A 109 3.21 -2.54 1.97
N SER A 110 3.52 -3.32 2.98
CA SER A 110 4.80 -4.01 3.14
C SER A 110 4.58 -5.38 3.77
N GLY A 111 5.18 -6.40 3.23
CA GLY A 111 4.94 -7.75 3.67
C GLY A 111 6.03 -8.74 3.29
N ILE A 112 5.90 -9.95 3.80
CA ILE A 112 6.80 -11.07 3.54
C ILE A 112 6.08 -12.06 2.63
N ALA A 113 6.34 -11.95 1.33
CA ALA A 113 5.66 -12.77 0.33
C ALA A 113 6.10 -14.25 0.37
N GLY A 114 7.34 -14.53 0.82
CA GLY A 114 7.89 -15.88 0.78
C GLY A 114 8.36 -16.29 -0.62
N PRO A 115 8.79 -17.54 -0.81
CA PRO A 115 8.84 -18.62 0.21
C PRO A 115 9.91 -18.40 1.28
N ASP A 116 10.95 -17.62 1.02
CA ASP A 116 12.01 -17.29 1.96
C ASP A 116 11.68 -16.09 2.82
N GLY A 117 12.46 -15.91 3.87
CA GLY A 117 12.24 -14.84 4.83
C GLY A 117 11.24 -15.23 5.90
N GLY A 118 10.90 -14.29 6.72
CA GLY A 118 10.04 -14.53 7.86
C GLY A 118 10.78 -14.99 9.10
N THR A 119 10.17 -14.70 10.23
CA THR A 119 10.64 -15.06 11.56
C THR A 119 9.46 -15.59 12.37
N ALA A 120 9.69 -16.03 13.61
CA ALA A 120 8.61 -16.46 14.50
C ALA A 120 7.60 -15.32 14.75
N ASP A 121 8.10 -14.08 14.87
CA ASP A 121 7.26 -12.89 15.11
C ASP A 121 6.60 -12.36 13.83
N LYS A 122 7.26 -12.55 12.69
CA LYS A 122 6.80 -12.09 11.38
C LYS A 122 6.92 -13.25 10.38
N PRO A 123 6.03 -14.25 10.42
CA PRO A 123 6.10 -15.37 9.50
C PRO A 123 5.80 -14.94 8.05
N VAL A 124 6.20 -15.79 7.12
CA VAL A 124 5.79 -15.64 5.70
C VAL A 124 4.27 -15.46 5.62
N GLY A 125 3.83 -14.49 4.82
CA GLY A 125 2.43 -14.09 4.72
C GLY A 125 2.03 -12.94 5.63
N THR A 126 2.93 -12.47 6.51
CA THR A 126 2.69 -11.24 7.29
C THR A 126 2.66 -10.04 6.36
N VAL A 127 1.58 -9.29 6.38
CA VAL A 127 1.41 -8.10 5.56
C VAL A 127 0.83 -6.98 6.43
N TRP A 128 1.48 -5.83 6.39
CA TRP A 128 0.98 -4.61 6.99
C TRP A 128 0.47 -3.66 5.93
N PHE A 129 -0.69 -3.08 6.19
CA PHE A 129 -1.25 -1.99 5.39
C PHE A 129 -1.28 -0.72 6.22
N GLY A 130 -1.03 0.41 5.57
CA GLY A 130 -1.20 1.72 6.16
C GLY A 130 -2.03 2.61 5.24
N TRP A 131 -2.95 3.37 5.81
CA TRP A 131 -3.73 4.37 5.09
C TRP A 131 -3.48 5.73 5.70
N ALA A 132 -3.37 6.74 4.87
CA ALA A 132 -3.19 8.11 5.32
C ALA A 132 -4.07 9.08 4.51
N TRP A 133 -4.55 10.09 5.19
CA TRP A 133 -5.17 11.29 4.60
C TRP A 133 -4.74 12.50 5.44
N PRO A 134 -4.98 13.75 5.00
CA PRO A 134 -4.24 14.92 5.53
C PRO A 134 -4.23 15.11 7.05
N ASP A 135 -5.25 14.63 7.74
CA ASP A 135 -5.41 14.81 9.18
C ASP A 135 -5.37 13.50 9.99
N ARG A 136 -5.14 12.36 9.33
CA ARG A 136 -5.23 11.06 10.00
C ARG A 136 -4.48 9.97 9.24
N SER A 137 -3.97 8.97 9.98
CA SER A 137 -3.45 7.72 9.42
C SER A 137 -3.86 6.55 10.29
N VAL A 138 -4.02 5.38 9.68
CA VAL A 138 -4.40 4.13 10.34
C VAL A 138 -3.68 2.93 9.73
N THR A 139 -3.64 1.81 10.45
CA THR A 139 -3.10 0.52 9.99
C THR A 139 -4.12 -0.60 10.19
#